data_db77bca8439751316221d9ea68cc0455
#
_entry.id   db77bca8439751316221d9ea68cc0455
#
_cell.length_a   1.000
_cell.length_b   1.000
_cell.length_c   1.000
_cell.angle_alpha   90.00
_cell.angle_beta   90.00
_cell.angle_gamma   90.00
#
_symmetry.space_group_name_H-M   'P 1'
#
loop_
_entity.id
_entity.type
_entity.pdbx_description
1 polymer ?
#
loop_
_entity_poly.entity_id
_entity_poly.type
_entity_poly.pdbx_seq_one_letter_code
_entity_poly.pdbx_strand_id
1 'polypeptide(L)' 'MESLKFKTNINCGGCVKAVTGFINEVPGISNWAVDTQNPDKILSVEGEGVDAELVLEAVKDAGFEIVELVECE' A
#
# COMPACT_ATOMS: atom_id res chain seq x y z
N MET A 1 -5.36 14.43 7.54
CA MET A 1 -4.85 13.36 6.68
C MET A 1 -4.84 12.05 7.43
N GLU A 2 -5.22 11.00 6.74
CA GLU A 2 -5.21 9.66 7.31
C GLU A 2 -3.96 8.93 6.86
N SER A 3 -3.47 8.06 7.72
CA SER A 3 -2.31 7.24 7.40
C SER A 3 -2.66 5.78 7.64
N LEU A 4 -2.47 4.97 6.61
CA LEU A 4 -2.78 3.55 6.67
C LEU A 4 -1.51 2.76 6.39
N LYS A 5 -1.38 1.61 7.04
CA LYS A 5 -0.23 0.75 6.84
C LYS A 5 -0.68 -0.66 6.54
N PHE A 6 0.06 -1.31 5.66
CA PHE A 6 -0.26 -2.65 5.20
C PHE A 6 1.02 -3.47 5.15
N LYS A 7 0.90 -4.73 5.51
CA LYS A 7 1.99 -5.66 5.37
C LYS A 7 1.88 -6.34 4.01
N THR A 8 2.95 -6.31 3.24
CA THR A 8 2.94 -6.84 1.87
C THR A 8 4.13 -7.76 1.63
N ASN A 9 4.19 -8.33 0.43
CA ASN A 9 5.37 -9.05 0.00
C ASN A 9 6.11 -8.34 -1.15
N ILE A 10 5.91 -7.03 -1.24
CA ILE A 10 6.59 -6.21 -2.24
C ILE A 10 8.04 -6.02 -1.82
N ASN A 11 8.96 -6.73 -2.44
CA ASN A 11 10.33 -6.78 -1.95
C ASN A 11 11.39 -6.35 -2.98
N CYS A 12 11.02 -5.70 -4.05
CA CYS A 12 11.99 -5.23 -5.04
C CYS A 12 11.48 -3.97 -5.73
N GLY A 13 12.41 -3.25 -6.35
CA GLY A 13 12.06 -2.01 -7.05
C GLY A 13 11.10 -2.21 -8.21
N GLY A 14 11.27 -3.33 -8.93
CA GLY A 14 10.35 -3.65 -10.01
C GLY A 14 8.95 -3.92 -9.50
N CYS A 15 8.83 -4.53 -8.31
CA CYS A 15 7.54 -4.77 -7.69
C CYS A 15 6.87 -3.46 -7.29
N VAL A 16 7.65 -2.52 -6.74
CA VAL A 16 7.12 -1.21 -6.39
C VAL A 16 6.58 -0.51 -7.63
N LYS A 17 7.30 -0.58 -8.74
CA LYS A 17 6.84 0.00 -9.99
C LYS A 17 5.56 -0.65 -10.49
N ALA A 18 5.43 -1.96 -10.32
CA ALA A 18 4.24 -2.67 -10.76
C ALA A 18 3.01 -2.18 -10.02
N VAL A 19 3.11 -1.96 -8.70
CA VAL A 19 1.97 -1.51 -7.93
C VAL A 19 1.70 -0.02 -8.09
N THR A 20 2.68 0.76 -8.55
CA THR A 20 2.53 2.21 -8.66
C THR A 20 1.30 2.59 -9.47
N GLY A 21 1.14 2.00 -10.64
CA GLY A 21 0.00 2.29 -11.49
C GLY A 21 -1.33 1.95 -10.85
N PHE A 22 -1.37 0.85 -10.12
CA PHE A 22 -2.60 0.43 -9.45
C PHE A 22 -2.93 1.33 -8.26
N ILE A 23 -1.94 1.67 -7.47
CA ILE A 23 -2.16 2.51 -6.29
C ILE A 23 -2.55 3.92 -6.70
N ASN A 24 -1.96 4.44 -7.77
CA ASN A 24 -2.29 5.78 -8.25
C ASN A 24 -3.74 5.90 -8.71
N GLU A 25 -4.39 4.79 -8.99
CA GLU A 25 -5.80 4.81 -9.39
C GLU A 25 -6.74 4.83 -8.19
N VAL A 26 -6.23 4.61 -6.99
CA VAL A 26 -7.06 4.64 -5.79
C VAL A 26 -7.33 6.10 -5.43
N PRO A 27 -8.62 6.51 -5.32
CA PRO A 27 -8.94 7.89 -5.00
C PRO A 27 -8.60 8.20 -3.55
N GLY A 28 -8.28 9.45 -3.29
CA GLY A 28 -8.03 9.93 -1.93
C GLY A 28 -6.59 9.85 -1.49
N ILE A 29 -5.75 9.09 -2.20
CA ILE A 29 -4.35 8.95 -1.81
C ILE A 29 -3.57 10.20 -2.20
N SER A 30 -2.92 10.83 -1.22
CA SER A 30 -2.04 11.98 -1.46
C SER A 30 -0.59 11.54 -1.62
N ASN A 31 -0.20 10.49 -0.89
CA ASN A 31 1.17 10.02 -0.89
C ASN A 31 1.19 8.56 -0.44
N TRP A 32 2.22 7.83 -0.87
CA TRP A 32 2.39 6.45 -0.43
C TRP A 32 3.85 6.06 -0.61
N ALA A 33 4.26 5.05 0.13
CA ALA A 33 5.62 4.53 0.04
C ALA A 33 5.65 3.09 0.53
N VAL A 34 6.63 2.33 0.06
CA VAL A 34 6.85 0.96 0.51
C VAL A 34 8.21 0.90 1.17
N ASP A 35 8.24 0.40 2.40
CA ASP A 35 9.48 0.19 3.13
C ASP A 35 10.01 -1.20 2.81
N THR A 36 10.83 -1.29 1.77
CA THR A 36 11.36 -2.57 1.32
C THR A 36 12.47 -3.09 2.21
N GLN A 37 13.00 -2.26 3.09
CA GLN A 37 14.03 -2.69 4.04
C GLN A 37 13.43 -3.37 5.26
N ASN A 38 12.15 -3.13 5.50
CA ASN A 38 11.45 -3.78 6.60
C ASN A 38 11.14 -5.22 6.18
N PRO A 39 11.38 -6.21 7.05
CA PRO A 39 11.05 -7.60 6.71
C PRO A 39 9.58 -7.81 6.37
N ASP A 40 8.71 -6.96 6.90
CA ASP A 40 7.29 -7.04 6.61
C ASP A 40 6.89 -6.27 5.35
N LYS A 41 7.82 -5.57 4.71
CA LYS A 41 7.56 -4.82 3.49
C LYS A 41 6.34 -3.92 3.64
N ILE A 42 6.41 -2.99 4.56
CA ILE A 42 5.25 -2.17 4.95
C ILE A 42 4.93 -1.14 3.87
N LEU A 43 3.69 -1.16 3.42
CA LEU A 43 3.17 -0.14 2.53
C LEU A 43 2.47 0.92 3.37
N SER A 44 2.94 2.17 3.27
CA SER A 44 2.33 3.29 3.98
C SER A 44 1.58 4.15 2.97
N VAL A 45 0.33 4.46 3.28
CA VAL A 45 -0.54 5.26 2.41
C VAL A 45 -1.07 6.42 3.22
N GLU A 46 -1.00 7.62 2.65
CA GLU A 46 -1.52 8.82 3.28
C GLU A 46 -2.50 9.52 2.36
N GLY A 47 -3.54 10.10 2.95
CA GLY A 47 -4.53 10.82 2.17
C GLY A 47 -5.76 11.09 2.99
N GLU A 48 -6.82 11.55 2.31
CA GLU A 48 -8.10 11.83 2.95
C GLU A 48 -9.17 10.97 2.29
N GLY A 49 -9.97 10.30 3.11
CA GLY A 49 -11.03 9.46 2.60
C GLY A 49 -10.53 8.24 1.87
N VAL A 50 -9.32 7.78 2.20
CA VAL A 50 -8.74 6.60 1.57
C VAL A 50 -9.48 5.36 2.05
N ASP A 51 -9.91 4.54 1.09
CA ASP A 51 -10.58 3.29 1.40
C ASP A 51 -9.55 2.17 1.42
N ALA A 52 -9.37 1.55 2.59
CA ALA A 52 -8.40 0.49 2.75
C ALA A 52 -8.68 -0.68 1.79
N GLU A 53 -9.96 -0.98 1.55
CA GLU A 53 -10.31 -2.08 0.65
C GLU A 53 -9.84 -1.82 -0.77
N LEU A 54 -9.90 -0.57 -1.21
CA LEU A 54 -9.42 -0.23 -2.55
C LEU A 54 -7.91 -0.41 -2.65
N VAL A 55 -7.19 -0.07 -1.59
CA VAL A 55 -5.75 -0.28 -1.57
C VAL A 55 -5.44 -1.78 -1.61
N LEU A 56 -6.18 -2.57 -0.84
CA LEU A 56 -6.00 -4.02 -0.85
C LEU A 56 -6.23 -4.58 -2.25
N GLU A 57 -7.30 -4.16 -2.89
CA GLU A 57 -7.62 -4.64 -4.23
C GLU A 57 -6.56 -4.23 -5.24
N ALA A 58 -6.07 -2.99 -5.13
CA ALA A 58 -5.06 -2.50 -6.06
C ALA A 58 -3.80 -3.36 -6.01
N VAL A 59 -3.33 -3.68 -4.80
CA VAL A 59 -2.13 -4.48 -4.65
C VAL A 59 -2.38 -5.92 -5.10
N LYS A 60 -3.55 -6.47 -4.78
CA LYS A 60 -3.88 -7.82 -5.23
C LYS A 60 -3.99 -7.91 -6.74
N ASP A 61 -4.54 -6.89 -7.36
CA ASP A 61 -4.64 -6.84 -8.83
C ASP A 61 -3.26 -6.81 -9.47
N ALA A 62 -2.30 -6.22 -8.79
CA ALA A 62 -0.91 -6.20 -9.27
C ALA A 62 -0.21 -7.53 -9.09
N GLY A 63 -0.83 -8.48 -8.38
CA GLY A 63 -0.28 -9.81 -8.20
C GLY A 63 0.51 -10.00 -6.93
N PHE A 64 0.33 -9.14 -5.94
CA PHE A 64 1.05 -9.22 -4.68
C PHE A 64 0.11 -9.55 -3.54
N GLU A 65 0.70 -9.98 -2.43
CA GLU A 65 -0.07 -10.22 -1.21
C GLU A 65 -0.04 -8.99 -0.33
N ILE A 66 -1.15 -8.75 0.36
CA ILE A 66 -1.28 -7.59 1.22
C ILE A 66 -2.22 -7.94 2.37
N VAL A 67 -1.86 -7.47 3.56
CA VAL A 67 -2.69 -7.62 4.75
C VAL A 67 -2.76 -6.27 5.43
N GLU A 68 -3.97 -5.86 5.79
CA GLU A 68 -4.15 -4.60 6.49
C GLU A 68 -3.59 -4.69 7.90
N LEU A 69 -2.77 -3.70 8.27
CA LEU A 69 -2.26 -3.60 9.62
C LEU A 69 -3.12 -2.63 10.41
N VAL A 70 -3.65 -3.10 11.52
CA VAL A 70 -4.41 -2.26 12.41
C VAL A 70 -3.45 -1.70 13.45
N GLU A 71 -3.26 -0.39 13.44
CA GLU A 71 -2.42 0.26 14.41
C GLU A 71 -3.27 0.77 15.54
N CYS A 72 -3.02 0.27 16.73
CA CYS A 72 -3.69 0.73 17.92
C CYS A 72 -2.81 1.75 18.60
N GLU A 73 -3.32 2.96 18.68
CA GLU A 73 -2.61 4.05 19.35
C GLU A 73 -2.93 4.07 20.82
#